data_55f95d6d930a6d1690d528034e5706b7
#
_entry.id   55f95d6d930a6d1690d528034e5706b7
#
_cell.length_a   1.000
_cell.length_b   1.000
_cell.length_c   1.000
_cell.angle_alpha   90.00
_cell.angle_beta   90.00
_cell.angle_gamma   90.00
#
_symmetry.space_group_name_H-M   'P 1'
#
loop_
_entity.id
_entity.type
_entity.pdbx_description
1 polymer ?
#
loop_
_entity_poly.entity_id
_entity_poly.type
_entity_poly.pdbx_seq_one_letter_code
_entity_poly.pdbx_strand_id
1 'polypeptide(L)'
;MTPLRTLALCASVLAVAWGCGSSHGVTYDNGADGGGSGSGGGSGGSSGGSSSGGGDGGTLVGDGAPGGSSSGGNTTCTGSSTTITNTGCDYYAVDPDVDLGGGGGCFTAYIANTSPSAVQLSVDFAGTSLDASKFAYIATGFGANIQYAPIANAMLPAGEVALLFLDAVPGANDGIGSLDCPSGVTTAMTTAAATKGTTIGSAFHITSTGPVAAYDIYPYGGGKTALTSATLLLPTNSWGTNYVAVDAFGSGGVLADLPFVDIVAEKDGTTVTINPTTAIVGGTGVPAGPQGKPTTYTINAGQVLQLVQNDPLDGSIIQSSDPVGVWGGKTSLSIDSCCDDSAHQQIPPVRALGSEYVGVRYRNRYANIEESPPWRIIGAANGTVLTWDPSPPSGAPTTLSLGQVAQFNSNGPFVVSSQDSNHPFYVSAHMTGAEQFDPGFVDGGMTDVPGDGRGDAEFVNVIPPAEYIPSYVFFTDPTYPETDLVIVRTSGSGGFADVTLDCAGTLSGWAPVGTSGKYEYTRFDLVTGNFQGTGSCNNGRHSISSSAPFGVTVWGWGSAATGEEGMGFYTQYVSYAYPAGAAVAGINQVVIPPTNN
;
A
#
# COMPACT_ATOMS: atom_id res chain seq x y z
N MET A 1 17.80 -28.42 -64.70
CA MET A 1 18.80 -28.16 -63.68
C MET A 1 18.77 -26.68 -63.39
N THR A 2 18.00 -26.24 -62.40
CA THR A 2 17.81 -24.83 -62.01
C THR A 2 18.13 -24.72 -60.52
N PRO A 3 19.00 -23.82 -60.05
CA PRO A 3 19.34 -23.75 -58.64
C PRO A 3 18.28 -22.97 -57.86
N LEU A 4 17.89 -23.47 -56.71
CA LEU A 4 17.09 -22.82 -55.68
C LEU A 4 17.83 -21.57 -55.15
N ARG A 5 17.15 -20.44 -55.16
CA ARG A 5 17.57 -19.24 -54.42
C ARG A 5 17.02 -19.32 -52.99
N THR A 6 17.92 -19.38 -52.06
CA THR A 6 17.65 -19.23 -50.62
C THR A 6 17.38 -17.75 -50.32
N LEU A 7 16.14 -17.40 -49.92
CA LEU A 7 15.84 -16.11 -49.33
C LEU A 7 16.26 -16.15 -47.84
N ALA A 8 17.27 -15.36 -47.52
CA ALA A 8 17.55 -15.01 -46.14
C ALA A 8 16.60 -13.88 -45.74
N LEU A 9 15.68 -14.17 -44.79
CA LEU A 9 14.92 -13.13 -44.08
C LEU A 9 15.89 -12.52 -43.05
N CYS A 10 16.29 -11.27 -43.29
CA CYS A 10 16.85 -10.41 -42.26
C CYS A 10 15.66 -9.97 -41.35
N ALA A 11 15.56 -10.53 -40.17
CA ALA A 11 14.77 -9.94 -39.11
C ALA A 11 15.50 -8.69 -38.62
N SER A 12 15.02 -7.53 -38.99
CA SER A 12 15.41 -6.25 -38.42
C SER A 12 14.75 -6.17 -37.04
N VAL A 13 15.53 -6.40 -36.00
CA VAL A 13 15.13 -6.01 -34.63
C VAL A 13 15.14 -4.49 -34.63
N LEU A 14 13.97 -3.86 -34.63
CA LEU A 14 13.83 -2.46 -34.26
C LEU A 14 14.08 -2.39 -32.75
N ALA A 15 15.27 -2.00 -32.36
CA ALA A 15 15.50 -1.45 -31.04
C ALA A 15 14.77 -0.11 -31.01
N VAL A 16 13.63 -0.06 -30.35
CA VAL A 16 12.97 1.20 -29.99
C VAL A 16 13.77 1.73 -28.80
N ALA A 17 14.73 2.62 -29.08
CA ALA A 17 15.35 3.40 -28.04
C ALA A 17 14.29 4.35 -27.48
N TRP A 18 13.83 4.10 -26.27
CA TRP A 18 12.91 4.95 -25.54
C TRP A 18 13.71 6.10 -24.94
N GLY A 19 13.65 7.26 -25.57
CA GLY A 19 14.16 8.48 -25.00
C GLY A 19 13.15 9.05 -24.03
N CYS A 20 13.48 9.12 -22.75
CA CYS A 20 12.73 9.89 -21.78
C CYS A 20 12.79 11.37 -22.14
N GLY A 21 11.71 11.92 -22.64
CA GLY A 21 11.61 13.37 -22.87
C GLY A 21 11.48 14.09 -21.53
N SER A 22 12.35 15.08 -21.31
CA SER A 22 12.35 15.92 -20.13
C SER A 22 10.97 16.51 -19.85
N SER A 23 10.40 16.21 -18.70
CA SER A 23 9.20 16.88 -18.18
C SER A 23 9.52 18.35 -17.96
N HIS A 24 8.82 19.23 -18.65
CA HIS A 24 8.87 20.66 -18.38
C HIS A 24 8.30 20.91 -16.99
N GLY A 25 9.15 21.35 -16.07
CA GLY A 25 8.75 21.78 -14.75
C GLY A 25 7.66 22.86 -14.84
N VAL A 26 6.50 22.58 -14.29
CA VAL A 26 5.45 23.58 -14.10
C VAL A 26 5.90 24.45 -12.93
N THR A 27 6.46 25.61 -13.21
CA THR A 27 6.71 26.64 -12.22
C THR A 27 5.37 27.24 -11.81
N TYR A 28 4.94 26.98 -10.58
CA TYR A 28 3.86 27.71 -9.97
C TYR A 28 4.34 29.11 -9.61
N ASP A 29 3.75 30.09 -10.28
CA ASP A 29 3.98 31.52 -10.05
C ASP A 29 3.30 31.91 -8.73
N ASN A 30 4.10 32.16 -7.69
CA ASN A 30 3.63 32.73 -6.42
C ASN A 30 3.41 34.23 -6.61
N GLY A 31 2.19 34.60 -6.97
CA GLY A 31 1.74 35.99 -6.92
C GLY A 31 1.76 36.51 -5.48
N ALA A 32 2.80 37.25 -5.14
CA ALA A 32 2.85 38.06 -3.94
C ALA A 32 2.16 39.38 -4.23
N ASP A 33 1.06 39.63 -3.57
CA ASP A 33 0.54 40.98 -3.42
C ASP A 33 0.53 41.36 -1.94
N GLY A 34 1.19 42.48 -1.70
CA GLY A 34 1.52 43.00 -0.41
C GLY A 34 0.48 43.92 0.17
N GLY A 35 0.65 44.19 1.41
CA GLY A 35 0.37 45.51 2.01
C GLY A 35 -0.77 45.56 3.01
N GLY A 36 -0.46 45.95 4.22
CA GLY A 36 -1.43 46.58 5.09
C GLY A 36 -1.19 46.35 6.58
N SER A 37 -0.33 47.17 7.14
CA SER A 37 -0.12 47.37 8.57
C SER A 37 -1.38 47.89 9.29
N GLY A 38 -1.64 47.41 10.51
CA GLY A 38 -2.62 47.95 11.42
C GLY A 38 -2.41 47.48 12.85
N SER A 39 -1.75 48.31 13.64
CA SER A 39 -1.54 48.19 15.07
C SER A 39 -2.82 48.45 15.87
N GLY A 40 -3.02 47.73 16.98
CA GLY A 40 -4.03 48.05 17.97
C GLY A 40 -4.03 47.12 19.15
N GLY A 41 -3.46 47.54 20.26
CA GLY A 41 -3.40 46.84 21.52
C GLY A 41 -4.70 46.94 22.32
N GLY A 42 -4.80 46.12 23.34
CA GLY A 42 -5.87 46.18 24.34
C GLY A 42 -5.80 45.03 25.35
N SER A 43 -5.28 45.37 26.49
CA SER A 43 -5.12 44.61 27.71
C SER A 43 -6.43 44.40 28.48
N GLY A 44 -6.42 43.32 29.34
CA GLY A 44 -7.26 43.18 30.54
C GLY A 44 -8.21 42.02 30.44
N GLY A 45 -8.39 41.16 31.42
CA GLY A 45 -8.28 41.15 32.82
C GLY A 45 -8.95 39.92 33.37
N SER A 46 -8.43 39.45 34.42
CA SER A 46 -8.72 38.31 35.28
C SER A 46 -10.12 38.24 35.88
N SER A 47 -10.46 37.02 36.26
CA SER A 47 -11.13 36.52 37.47
C SER A 47 -12.08 35.38 37.12
N GLY A 48 -12.04 34.19 37.68
CA GLY A 48 -12.08 33.82 39.06
C GLY A 48 -13.48 33.30 39.39
N GLY A 49 -13.64 32.00 39.71
CA GLY A 49 -14.90 31.49 40.18
C GLY A 49 -14.90 29.97 40.37
N SER A 50 -14.55 29.53 41.57
CA SER A 50 -14.72 28.18 42.09
C SER A 50 -16.15 27.92 42.52
N SER A 51 -16.64 26.67 42.44
CA SER A 51 -17.40 25.93 43.43
C SER A 51 -17.91 24.63 42.84
N SER A 52 -17.43 23.46 43.28
CA SER A 52 -17.85 22.66 44.44
C SER A 52 -19.19 21.99 44.29
N GLY A 53 -19.16 20.66 44.35
CA GLY A 53 -20.12 19.90 45.08
C GLY A 53 -20.61 18.58 44.50
N GLY A 54 -20.23 17.49 45.19
CA GLY A 54 -21.03 16.29 45.50
C GLY A 54 -21.06 15.22 44.42
N GLY A 55 -20.59 14.04 44.59
CA GLY A 55 -20.54 13.14 45.71
C GLY A 55 -21.54 11.99 45.52
N ASP A 56 -21.00 10.79 45.33
CA ASP A 56 -21.46 9.49 45.80
C ASP A 56 -20.95 8.42 44.79
N GLY A 57 -20.15 7.48 45.13
CA GLY A 57 -20.18 6.53 46.20
C GLY A 57 -20.45 5.15 45.60
N GLY A 58 -19.44 4.30 45.44
CA GLY A 58 -19.68 2.93 45.00
C GLY A 58 -18.39 2.12 44.82
N THR A 59 -17.83 1.74 45.92
CA THR A 59 -17.13 0.51 46.33
C THR A 59 -16.15 -0.15 45.34
N LEU A 60 -14.89 0.02 45.70
CA LEU A 60 -13.76 -0.84 45.33
C LEU A 60 -13.88 -2.20 46.02
N VAL A 61 -13.67 -3.28 45.30
CA VAL A 61 -13.12 -4.51 45.88
C VAL A 61 -11.86 -4.85 45.08
N GLY A 62 -10.77 -4.89 45.82
CA GLY A 62 -9.45 -5.16 45.27
C GLY A 62 -9.10 -6.65 45.33
N ASP A 63 -7.90 -6.89 44.80
CA ASP A 63 -6.98 -7.98 45.03
C ASP A 63 -6.89 -9.10 43.98
N GLY A 64 -5.67 -9.23 43.44
CA GLY A 64 -5.14 -10.49 42.97
C GLY A 64 -4.42 -10.48 41.63
N ALA A 65 -3.20 -9.97 41.56
CA ALA A 65 -2.20 -10.58 40.68
C ALA A 65 -1.55 -11.76 41.43
N PRO A 66 -0.99 -12.78 40.81
CA PRO A 66 -0.24 -12.81 39.57
C PRO A 66 -0.49 -14.07 38.70
N GLY A 67 -0.02 -14.07 37.50
CA GLY A 67 0.13 -15.30 36.71
C GLY A 67 -0.11 -15.05 35.24
N GLY A 68 0.95 -14.71 34.52
CA GLY A 68 0.92 -14.72 33.07
C GLY A 68 0.55 -16.11 32.56
N SER A 69 -0.58 -16.18 31.92
CA SER A 69 -0.91 -17.19 30.94
C SER A 69 -1.35 -16.42 29.71
N SER A 70 -0.52 -16.45 28.71
CA SER A 70 -0.93 -16.13 27.35
C SER A 70 -2.04 -17.11 26.97
N SER A 71 -3.28 -16.75 27.28
CA SER A 71 -4.43 -17.43 26.69
C SER A 71 -4.46 -17.01 25.22
N GLY A 72 -3.85 -17.82 24.36
CA GLY A 72 -4.16 -17.84 22.96
C GLY A 72 -5.66 -18.06 22.82
N GLY A 73 -6.40 -16.98 22.62
CA GLY A 73 -7.80 -17.05 22.27
C GLY A 73 -7.89 -17.85 20.98
N ASN A 74 -8.58 -18.97 21.04
CA ASN A 74 -8.95 -19.75 19.87
C ASN A 74 -10.00 -18.92 19.12
N THR A 75 -9.55 -17.95 18.30
CA THR A 75 -10.43 -17.17 17.43
C THR A 75 -10.77 -18.06 16.25
N THR A 76 -11.85 -18.82 16.40
CA THR A 76 -12.47 -19.50 15.25
C THR A 76 -13.15 -18.44 14.40
N CYS A 77 -13.06 -18.56 13.09
CA CYS A 77 -13.72 -17.68 12.10
C CYS A 77 -15.26 -17.62 12.24
N THR A 78 -15.84 -18.40 13.13
CA THR A 78 -17.30 -18.49 13.38
C THR A 78 -17.79 -17.59 14.50
N GLY A 79 -16.96 -16.72 15.06
CA GLY A 79 -17.35 -15.80 16.14
C GLY A 79 -17.18 -14.34 15.68
N SER A 80 -18.19 -13.51 15.96
CA SER A 80 -18.08 -12.07 15.92
C SER A 80 -16.95 -11.63 16.88
N SER A 81 -15.70 -11.61 16.36
CA SER A 81 -14.59 -11.01 17.11
C SER A 81 -14.87 -9.51 17.22
N THR A 82 -15.01 -9.02 18.44
CA THR A 82 -15.13 -7.57 18.70
C THR A 82 -13.82 -6.83 18.49
N THR A 83 -12.74 -7.56 18.26
CA THR A 83 -11.42 -7.00 17.95
C THR A 83 -11.21 -7.05 16.44
N ILE A 84 -11.28 -5.90 15.79
CA ILE A 84 -10.98 -5.72 14.38
C ILE A 84 -9.46 -5.60 14.27
N THR A 85 -8.84 -6.40 13.43
CA THR A 85 -7.40 -6.41 13.15
C THR A 85 -7.20 -6.69 11.67
N ASN A 86 -5.99 -6.55 11.15
CA ASN A 86 -5.66 -7.00 9.78
C ASN A 86 -5.68 -8.53 9.63
N THR A 87 -5.87 -9.27 10.70
CA THR A 87 -6.05 -10.72 10.64
C THR A 87 -7.53 -11.06 10.65
N GLY A 88 -7.94 -11.83 9.68
CA GLY A 88 -9.31 -12.27 9.47
C GLY A 88 -9.35 -13.60 8.76
N CYS A 89 -10.53 -13.95 8.28
CA CYS A 89 -10.78 -15.23 7.61
C CYS A 89 -11.43 -15.07 6.23
N ASP A 90 -11.60 -13.83 5.80
CA ASP A 90 -12.37 -13.49 4.61
C ASP A 90 -11.79 -12.23 3.97
N TYR A 91 -11.33 -12.35 2.72
CA TYR A 91 -10.60 -11.33 1.98
C TYR A 91 -11.00 -11.31 0.52
N TYR A 92 -10.78 -10.20 -0.13
CA TYR A 92 -10.82 -10.09 -1.58
C TYR A 92 -9.50 -9.55 -2.10
N ALA A 93 -9.03 -10.09 -3.24
CA ALA A 93 -7.89 -9.60 -3.98
C ALA A 93 -8.35 -9.17 -5.39
N VAL A 94 -7.95 -7.98 -5.81
CA VAL A 94 -8.32 -7.38 -7.10
C VAL A 94 -7.08 -7.36 -7.98
N ASP A 95 -7.11 -8.10 -9.10
CA ASP A 95 -6.08 -8.01 -10.12
C ASP A 95 -6.13 -6.63 -10.79
N PRO A 96 -5.09 -5.77 -10.63
CA PRO A 96 -5.17 -4.37 -11.03
C PRO A 96 -5.20 -4.18 -12.55
N ASP A 97 -5.88 -3.12 -13.01
CA ASP A 97 -5.73 -2.65 -14.38
C ASP A 97 -4.35 -1.99 -14.52
N VAL A 98 -3.41 -2.66 -15.17
CA VAL A 98 -2.09 -2.11 -15.50
C VAL A 98 -2.02 -1.79 -16.98
N ASP A 99 -1.38 -0.69 -17.35
CA ASP A 99 -1.15 -0.33 -18.76
C ASP A 99 -0.18 -1.32 -19.42
N LEU A 100 0.39 -1.21 -20.45
CA LEU A 100 1.33 -2.11 -21.15
C LEU A 100 0.96 -3.60 -21.21
N GLY A 101 1.06 -4.16 -22.41
CA GLY A 101 0.98 -5.60 -22.65
C GLY A 101 -0.39 -6.25 -22.43
N GLY A 102 -1.39 -5.51 -22.09
CA GLY A 102 -2.76 -6.01 -22.00
C GLY A 102 -3.12 -6.73 -20.68
N GLY A 103 -2.25 -6.73 -19.68
CA GLY A 103 -2.43 -7.46 -18.43
C GLY A 103 -2.14 -8.96 -18.57
N GLY A 104 -2.38 -9.70 -17.50
CA GLY A 104 -2.14 -11.14 -17.46
C GLY A 104 -0.73 -11.53 -16.97
N GLY A 105 -0.05 -10.61 -16.28
CA GLY A 105 1.13 -10.92 -15.47
C GLY A 105 0.79 -11.82 -14.29
N CYS A 106 1.79 -12.32 -13.59
CA CYS A 106 1.61 -13.22 -12.45
C CYS A 106 1.00 -12.53 -11.23
N PHE A 107 -0.32 -12.51 -11.09
CA PHE A 107 -0.99 -11.98 -9.93
C PHE A 107 -1.00 -13.00 -8.78
N THR A 108 -0.54 -12.60 -7.60
CA THR A 108 -0.32 -13.53 -6.47
C THR A 108 -0.77 -12.91 -5.15
N ALA A 109 -1.50 -13.69 -4.33
CA ALA A 109 -1.79 -13.33 -2.95
C ALA A 109 -0.87 -14.07 -1.97
N TYR A 110 -0.42 -13.39 -0.91
CA TYR A 110 0.34 -13.95 0.20
C TYR A 110 -0.58 -14.12 1.39
N ILE A 111 -0.70 -15.34 1.90
CA ILE A 111 -1.55 -15.65 3.05
C ILE A 111 -0.69 -16.13 4.21
N ALA A 112 -0.52 -15.29 5.22
CA ALA A 112 0.26 -15.58 6.41
C ALA A 112 -0.61 -16.19 7.50
N ASN A 113 -0.37 -17.46 7.86
CA ASN A 113 -1.10 -18.11 8.94
C ASN A 113 -0.59 -17.61 10.31
N THR A 114 -1.33 -16.72 10.94
CA THR A 114 -1.03 -16.17 12.27
C THR A 114 -1.60 -17.01 13.41
N SER A 115 -2.35 -18.07 13.09
CA SER A 115 -2.96 -18.95 14.09
C SER A 115 -1.97 -20.02 14.60
N PRO A 116 -2.20 -20.60 15.79
CA PRO A 116 -1.33 -21.64 16.34
C PRO A 116 -1.52 -23.02 15.69
N SER A 117 -2.43 -23.16 14.75
CA SER A 117 -2.77 -24.42 14.06
C SER A 117 -2.83 -24.20 12.55
N ALA A 118 -2.77 -25.31 11.80
CA ALA A 118 -2.96 -25.26 10.36
C ALA A 118 -4.38 -24.78 10.01
N VAL A 119 -4.50 -24.00 8.91
CA VAL A 119 -5.76 -23.47 8.39
C VAL A 119 -6.01 -23.98 6.98
N GLN A 120 -7.27 -24.28 6.66
CA GLN A 120 -7.70 -24.60 5.31
C GLN A 120 -7.94 -23.31 4.54
N LEU A 121 -7.37 -23.22 3.34
CA LEU A 121 -7.60 -22.10 2.40
C LEU A 121 -8.65 -22.51 1.35
N SER A 122 -9.52 -21.56 0.99
CA SER A 122 -10.46 -21.69 -0.12
C SER A 122 -10.45 -20.42 -0.95
N VAL A 123 -10.65 -20.55 -2.26
CA VAL A 123 -10.67 -19.42 -3.19
C VAL A 123 -11.84 -19.58 -4.15
N ASP A 124 -12.57 -18.50 -4.39
CA ASP A 124 -13.63 -18.40 -5.39
C ASP A 124 -13.35 -17.21 -6.32
N PHE A 125 -13.79 -17.29 -7.57
CA PHE A 125 -13.78 -16.18 -8.53
C PHE A 125 -15.09 -16.17 -9.33
N ALA A 126 -15.76 -15.02 -9.36
CA ALA A 126 -17.05 -14.83 -10.06
C ALA A 126 -18.07 -15.93 -9.71
N GLY A 127 -18.15 -16.34 -8.45
CA GLY A 127 -19.05 -17.40 -7.97
C GLY A 127 -18.63 -18.84 -8.31
N THR A 128 -17.44 -19.02 -8.86
CA THR A 128 -16.88 -20.34 -9.16
C THR A 128 -15.77 -20.70 -8.15
N SER A 129 -15.92 -21.83 -7.48
CA SER A 129 -14.89 -22.33 -6.54
C SER A 129 -13.68 -22.88 -7.30
N LEU A 130 -12.49 -22.48 -6.85
CA LEU A 130 -11.19 -22.86 -7.41
C LEU A 130 -10.46 -23.78 -6.43
N ASP A 131 -9.86 -24.86 -6.94
CA ASP A 131 -9.15 -25.83 -6.10
C ASP A 131 -7.79 -25.30 -5.65
N ALA A 132 -7.76 -24.63 -4.50
CA ALA A 132 -6.57 -23.99 -3.96
C ALA A 132 -5.37 -24.96 -3.77
N SER A 133 -5.61 -26.27 -3.65
CA SER A 133 -4.53 -27.25 -3.54
C SER A 133 -3.64 -27.34 -4.79
N LYS A 134 -4.07 -26.77 -5.91
CA LYS A 134 -3.33 -26.79 -7.17
C LYS A 134 -2.42 -25.59 -7.36
N PHE A 135 -2.72 -24.44 -6.72
CA PHE A 135 -2.03 -23.19 -6.94
C PHE A 135 -1.53 -22.50 -5.65
N ALA A 136 -1.59 -23.22 -4.50
CA ALA A 136 -1.03 -22.76 -3.24
C ALA A 136 0.35 -23.40 -3.00
N TYR A 137 1.35 -22.55 -2.73
CA TYR A 137 2.74 -22.98 -2.54
C TYR A 137 3.38 -22.28 -1.33
N ILE A 138 4.41 -22.93 -0.76
CA ILE A 138 5.37 -22.28 0.14
C ILE A 138 6.66 -22.04 -0.65
N ALA A 139 7.15 -20.81 -0.67
CA ALA A 139 8.42 -20.45 -1.30
C ALA A 139 9.58 -20.55 -0.31
N THR A 140 10.72 -21.07 -0.76
CA THR A 140 11.99 -21.11 -0.02
C THR A 140 13.15 -20.75 -0.95
N GLY A 141 14.23 -20.16 -0.39
CA GLY A 141 15.33 -19.65 -1.20
C GLY A 141 15.09 -18.21 -1.65
N PHE A 142 15.97 -17.67 -2.49
CA PHE A 142 15.92 -16.29 -2.97
C PHE A 142 16.57 -16.14 -4.35
N GLY A 143 16.29 -15.05 -5.04
CA GLY A 143 16.82 -14.75 -6.37
C GLY A 143 16.45 -15.80 -7.40
N ALA A 144 17.41 -16.29 -8.15
CA ALA A 144 17.21 -17.32 -9.18
C ALA A 144 17.06 -18.76 -8.60
N ASN A 145 17.21 -18.96 -7.29
CA ASN A 145 17.23 -20.28 -6.64
C ASN A 145 15.99 -20.59 -5.80
N ILE A 146 14.90 -19.89 -6.03
CA ILE A 146 13.65 -20.09 -5.28
C ILE A 146 13.04 -21.44 -5.64
N GLN A 147 12.57 -22.15 -4.61
CA GLN A 147 11.84 -23.42 -4.74
C GLN A 147 10.41 -23.22 -4.25
N TYR A 148 9.44 -23.78 -4.95
CA TYR A 148 8.02 -23.70 -4.65
C TYR A 148 7.50 -25.08 -4.27
N ALA A 149 7.15 -25.29 -3.00
CA ALA A 149 6.58 -26.53 -2.50
C ALA A 149 5.05 -26.43 -2.45
N PRO A 150 4.30 -27.30 -3.16
CA PRO A 150 2.84 -27.25 -3.13
C PRO A 150 2.29 -27.58 -1.74
N ILE A 151 1.23 -26.88 -1.33
CA ILE A 151 0.56 -27.08 -0.05
C ILE A 151 -0.50 -28.17 -0.20
N ALA A 152 -0.27 -29.31 0.44
CA ALA A 152 -1.19 -30.44 0.36
C ALA A 152 -2.60 -30.07 0.85
N ASN A 153 -3.61 -30.32 0.02
CA ASN A 153 -5.01 -30.02 0.30
C ASN A 153 -5.26 -28.54 0.67
N ALA A 154 -4.40 -27.62 0.26
CA ALA A 154 -4.43 -26.22 0.67
C ALA A 154 -4.49 -26.01 2.21
N MET A 155 -3.91 -26.93 2.97
CA MET A 155 -3.82 -26.85 4.44
C MET A 155 -2.53 -26.14 4.83
N LEU A 156 -2.61 -24.82 5.07
CA LEU A 156 -1.46 -23.97 5.41
C LEU A 156 -1.02 -24.20 6.86
N PRO A 157 0.22 -24.67 7.13
CA PRO A 157 0.70 -24.89 8.49
C PRO A 157 0.75 -23.60 9.32
N ALA A 158 0.74 -23.76 10.65
CA ALA A 158 0.89 -22.65 11.59
C ALA A 158 2.20 -21.87 11.35
N GLY A 159 2.11 -20.55 11.29
CA GLY A 159 3.25 -19.67 11.14
C GLY A 159 3.89 -19.65 9.75
N GLU A 160 3.36 -20.39 8.77
CA GLU A 160 3.83 -20.37 7.38
C GLU A 160 3.07 -19.33 6.54
N VAL A 161 3.63 -19.01 5.37
CA VAL A 161 3.02 -18.15 4.36
C VAL A 161 2.79 -18.94 3.08
N ALA A 162 1.54 -18.95 2.61
CA ALA A 162 1.18 -19.47 1.31
C ALA A 162 1.26 -18.39 0.25
N LEU A 163 1.81 -18.72 -0.92
CA LEU A 163 1.67 -17.98 -2.15
C LEU A 163 0.53 -18.62 -2.95
N LEU A 164 -0.55 -17.88 -3.16
CA LEU A 164 -1.65 -18.27 -4.04
C LEU A 164 -1.42 -17.61 -5.41
N PHE A 165 -0.99 -18.36 -6.38
CA PHE A 165 -0.84 -17.89 -7.76
C PHE A 165 -2.23 -17.82 -8.41
N LEU A 166 -2.86 -16.65 -8.40
CA LEU A 166 -4.27 -16.46 -8.71
C LEU A 166 -4.51 -16.49 -10.22
N ASP A 167 -3.77 -15.71 -10.99
CA ASP A 167 -3.83 -15.82 -12.44
C ASP A 167 -2.53 -15.41 -13.14
N ALA A 168 -2.41 -15.84 -14.37
CA ALA A 168 -1.47 -15.37 -15.37
C ALA A 168 -1.90 -15.89 -16.73
N VAL A 169 -1.67 -15.12 -17.79
CA VAL A 169 -1.86 -15.57 -19.17
C VAL A 169 -0.55 -16.17 -19.67
N PRO A 170 -0.45 -17.49 -19.91
CA PRO A 170 0.81 -18.11 -20.33
C PRO A 170 1.32 -17.51 -21.63
N GLY A 171 2.57 -17.06 -21.61
CA GLY A 171 3.22 -16.44 -22.77
C GLY A 171 2.77 -15.00 -23.04
N ALA A 172 2.07 -14.36 -22.13
CA ALA A 172 1.76 -12.93 -22.20
C ALA A 172 2.98 -12.05 -21.90
N ASN A 173 4.11 -12.64 -21.56
CA ASN A 173 5.35 -11.91 -21.31
C ASN A 173 5.75 -11.12 -22.54
N ASP A 174 5.54 -9.82 -22.49
CA ASP A 174 5.92 -8.84 -23.54
C ASP A 174 7.29 -8.20 -23.28
N GLY A 175 7.94 -8.62 -22.20
CA GLY A 175 9.25 -8.14 -21.77
C GLY A 175 9.24 -6.83 -20.98
N ILE A 176 8.07 -6.20 -20.78
CA ILE A 176 7.97 -4.90 -20.11
C ILE A 176 6.87 -4.91 -19.02
N GLY A 177 5.64 -5.24 -19.35
CA GLY A 177 4.49 -5.10 -18.44
C GLY A 177 3.91 -6.39 -17.90
N SER A 178 4.28 -7.53 -18.46
CA SER A 178 3.74 -8.83 -18.07
C SER A 178 4.85 -9.82 -17.78
N LEU A 179 4.79 -10.50 -16.66
CA LEU A 179 5.71 -11.55 -16.27
C LEU A 179 4.95 -12.85 -16.06
N ASP A 180 5.40 -13.93 -16.71
CA ASP A 180 4.90 -15.27 -16.43
C ASP A 180 5.18 -15.65 -14.97
N CYS A 181 4.25 -16.36 -14.34
CA CYS A 181 4.51 -16.96 -13.04
C CYS A 181 5.73 -17.90 -13.09
N PRO A 182 6.41 -18.13 -11.96
CA PRO A 182 7.61 -18.94 -11.90
C PRO A 182 7.42 -20.35 -12.51
N SER A 183 8.45 -20.85 -13.17
CA SER A 183 8.42 -22.19 -13.74
C SER A 183 8.15 -23.24 -12.67
N GLY A 184 7.22 -24.15 -12.94
CA GLY A 184 6.86 -25.25 -12.03
C GLY A 184 5.70 -24.94 -11.08
N VAL A 185 5.17 -23.71 -11.07
CA VAL A 185 3.91 -23.40 -10.37
C VAL A 185 2.72 -23.49 -11.34
N THR A 186 1.54 -23.66 -10.78
CA THR A 186 0.26 -23.64 -11.51
C THR A 186 -0.53 -22.44 -10.98
N THR A 187 -1.20 -21.70 -11.86
CA THR A 187 -2.13 -20.63 -11.51
C THR A 187 -3.56 -21.15 -11.37
N ALA A 188 -4.38 -20.47 -10.59
CA ALA A 188 -5.79 -20.80 -10.48
C ALA A 188 -6.53 -20.55 -11.80
N MET A 189 -6.14 -19.49 -12.51
CA MET A 189 -6.67 -19.15 -13.84
C MET A 189 -5.51 -18.93 -14.83
N THR A 190 -5.78 -19.29 -16.09
CA THR A 190 -4.86 -19.06 -17.23
C THR A 190 -5.38 -17.98 -18.19
N THR A 191 -6.31 -17.17 -17.69
CA THR A 191 -6.87 -15.99 -18.37
C THR A 191 -6.78 -14.82 -17.40
N ALA A 192 -6.50 -13.62 -17.88
CA ALA A 192 -6.46 -12.45 -17.03
C ALA A 192 -7.79 -12.26 -16.28
N ALA A 193 -7.71 -12.04 -14.96
CA ALA A 193 -8.82 -11.62 -14.13
C ALA A 193 -9.02 -10.12 -14.19
N ALA A 194 -7.94 -9.36 -14.40
CA ALA A 194 -7.98 -7.91 -14.56
C ALA A 194 -8.92 -7.50 -15.69
N THR A 195 -9.69 -6.46 -15.42
CA THR A 195 -10.55 -5.79 -16.42
C THR A 195 -9.93 -4.45 -16.80
N LYS A 196 -10.21 -3.99 -18.03
CA LYS A 196 -9.62 -2.76 -18.56
C LYS A 196 -10.61 -1.59 -18.55
N GLY A 197 -10.14 -0.44 -18.08
CA GLY A 197 -10.92 0.81 -18.09
C GLY A 197 -12.10 0.81 -17.12
N THR A 198 -12.99 1.77 -17.24
CA THR A 198 -14.18 1.89 -16.37
C THR A 198 -15.21 0.79 -16.72
N THR A 199 -15.45 -0.14 -15.78
CA THR A 199 -16.31 -1.30 -16.00
C THR A 199 -16.72 -1.99 -14.67
N ILE A 200 -17.55 -3.05 -14.77
CA ILE A 200 -17.79 -3.98 -13.66
C ILE A 200 -16.96 -5.23 -13.91
N GLY A 201 -16.04 -5.51 -12.97
CA GLY A 201 -15.18 -6.69 -12.94
C GLY A 201 -15.54 -7.68 -11.83
N SER A 202 -14.60 -8.57 -11.50
CA SER A 202 -14.72 -9.53 -10.39
C SER A 202 -13.40 -9.60 -9.63
N ALA A 203 -13.48 -9.81 -8.30
CA ALA A 203 -12.34 -10.04 -7.41
C ALA A 203 -12.23 -11.52 -7.04
N PHE A 204 -11.03 -11.96 -6.69
CA PHE A 204 -10.83 -13.26 -6.04
C PHE A 204 -11.29 -13.17 -4.59
N HIS A 205 -12.17 -14.07 -4.17
CA HIS A 205 -12.61 -14.21 -2.80
C HIS A 205 -11.80 -15.30 -2.11
N ILE A 206 -11.06 -14.94 -1.07
CA ILE A 206 -10.12 -15.81 -0.34
C ILE A 206 -10.63 -16.01 1.08
N THR A 207 -10.88 -17.27 1.46
CA THR A 207 -11.33 -17.59 2.81
C THR A 207 -10.42 -18.61 3.50
N SER A 208 -10.41 -18.56 4.84
CA SER A 208 -9.64 -19.48 5.67
C SER A 208 -10.42 -19.97 6.87
N THR A 209 -10.08 -21.16 7.41
CA THR A 209 -10.74 -21.72 8.61
C THR A 209 -10.22 -21.16 9.93
N GLY A 210 -9.18 -20.36 9.91
CA GLY A 210 -8.59 -19.65 11.05
C GLY A 210 -8.00 -18.32 10.61
N PRO A 211 -7.70 -17.40 11.55
CA PRO A 211 -7.23 -16.07 11.21
C PRO A 211 -5.88 -16.10 10.48
N VAL A 212 -5.82 -15.35 9.39
CA VAL A 212 -4.64 -15.12 8.56
C VAL A 212 -4.45 -13.62 8.34
N ALA A 213 -3.24 -13.19 7.99
CA ALA A 213 -3.01 -11.90 7.34
C ALA A 213 -2.85 -12.13 5.83
N ALA A 214 -3.32 -11.20 5.02
CA ALA A 214 -3.29 -11.34 3.58
C ALA A 214 -2.68 -10.09 2.92
N TYR A 215 -1.98 -10.30 1.83
CA TYR A 215 -1.36 -9.30 0.97
C TYR A 215 -1.53 -9.75 -0.47
N ASP A 216 -1.41 -8.84 -1.43
CA ASP A 216 -1.21 -9.22 -2.82
C ASP A 216 -0.07 -8.45 -3.47
N ILE A 217 0.41 -8.95 -4.59
CA ILE A 217 1.46 -8.36 -5.40
C ILE A 217 1.17 -8.58 -6.89
N TYR A 218 1.41 -7.56 -7.68
CA TYR A 218 1.39 -7.63 -9.13
C TYR A 218 2.65 -6.98 -9.72
N PRO A 219 3.35 -7.69 -10.63
CA PRO A 219 3.36 -9.14 -10.72
C PRO A 219 4.29 -9.73 -9.66
N TYR A 220 4.03 -10.97 -9.25
CA TYR A 220 4.97 -11.71 -8.44
C TYR A 220 6.26 -11.97 -9.21
N GLY A 221 7.38 -11.80 -8.52
CA GLY A 221 8.68 -12.03 -9.14
C GLY A 221 9.30 -10.80 -9.79
N GLY A 222 8.64 -9.68 -9.74
CA GLY A 222 9.05 -8.30 -10.07
C GLY A 222 10.06 -8.12 -11.21
N GLY A 223 11.22 -8.60 -11.05
CA GLY A 223 12.48 -8.40 -11.72
C GLY A 223 12.57 -8.10 -13.21
N LYS A 224 11.68 -8.53 -14.06
CA LYS A 224 11.73 -8.30 -15.52
C LYS A 224 10.56 -7.49 -16.04
N THR A 225 9.89 -6.78 -15.20
CA THR A 225 8.76 -5.96 -15.55
C THR A 225 8.96 -4.55 -15.04
N ALA A 226 8.20 -3.62 -15.59
CA ALA A 226 8.18 -2.24 -15.21
C ALA A 226 6.83 -1.86 -14.62
N LEU A 227 6.04 -2.73 -14.02
CA LEU A 227 4.72 -2.38 -13.51
C LEU A 227 4.43 -3.16 -12.23
N THR A 228 5.25 -2.95 -11.21
CA THR A 228 5.14 -3.68 -9.94
C THR A 228 4.42 -2.87 -8.88
N SER A 229 3.67 -3.53 -8.01
CA SER A 229 3.07 -2.95 -6.80
C SER A 229 2.58 -4.05 -5.86
N ALA A 230 2.42 -3.75 -4.57
CA ALA A 230 1.87 -4.66 -3.58
C ALA A 230 1.00 -3.93 -2.56
N THR A 231 0.03 -4.61 -1.95
CA THR A 231 -0.82 -4.04 -0.91
C THR A 231 -1.10 -4.99 0.25
N LEU A 232 -1.35 -4.42 1.43
CA LEU A 232 -1.97 -5.11 2.55
C LEU A 232 -3.46 -5.29 2.26
N LEU A 233 -3.97 -6.52 2.26
CA LEU A 233 -5.39 -6.80 2.16
C LEU A 233 -6.05 -6.68 3.54
N LEU A 234 -7.16 -5.98 3.58
CA LEU A 234 -7.98 -5.80 4.77
C LEU A 234 -9.13 -6.82 4.77
N PRO A 235 -9.32 -7.56 5.87
CA PRO A 235 -10.41 -8.54 5.94
C PRO A 235 -11.78 -7.85 5.89
N THR A 236 -12.80 -8.53 5.35
CA THR A 236 -14.15 -7.97 5.16
C THR A 236 -14.77 -7.41 6.44
N ASN A 237 -14.45 -7.99 7.61
CA ASN A 237 -14.93 -7.50 8.91
C ASN A 237 -14.32 -6.13 9.30
N SER A 238 -13.26 -5.70 8.66
CA SER A 238 -12.66 -4.37 8.82
C SER A 238 -13.19 -3.34 7.82
N TRP A 239 -13.94 -3.77 6.80
CA TRP A 239 -14.51 -2.89 5.80
C TRP A 239 -15.55 -1.94 6.39
N GLY A 240 -15.71 -0.79 5.77
CA GLY A 240 -16.68 0.23 6.16
C GLY A 240 -17.67 0.56 5.06
N THR A 241 -18.54 1.50 5.37
CA THR A 241 -19.51 2.04 4.42
C THR A 241 -19.19 3.47 3.98
N ASN A 242 -18.06 4.01 4.44
CA ASN A 242 -17.71 5.40 4.17
C ASN A 242 -16.20 5.58 3.97
N TYR A 243 -15.81 6.18 2.84
CA TYR A 243 -14.43 6.36 2.42
C TYR A 243 -14.21 7.74 1.81
N VAL A 244 -12.96 8.17 1.84
CA VAL A 244 -12.43 9.22 0.95
C VAL A 244 -11.60 8.50 -0.10
N ALA A 245 -11.89 8.75 -1.37
CA ALA A 245 -11.13 8.15 -2.47
C ALA A 245 -9.67 8.63 -2.43
N VAL A 246 -8.78 7.71 -2.71
CA VAL A 246 -7.34 7.94 -2.83
C VAL A 246 -6.89 7.20 -4.07
N ASP A 247 -6.12 7.83 -4.91
CA ASP A 247 -5.32 7.18 -5.95
C ASP A 247 -3.83 7.45 -5.73
N ALA A 248 -2.96 6.79 -6.51
CA ALA A 248 -1.54 7.07 -6.47
C ALA A 248 -1.26 8.42 -7.15
N PHE A 249 -0.39 9.19 -6.51
CA PHE A 249 0.12 10.45 -7.07
C PHE A 249 1.20 10.15 -8.12
N GLY A 250 1.26 10.96 -9.14
CA GLY A 250 2.28 10.95 -10.16
C GLY A 250 1.80 11.66 -11.42
N SER A 251 2.71 12.10 -12.24
CA SER A 251 2.40 12.71 -13.53
C SER A 251 3.57 12.52 -14.48
N GLY A 252 3.27 12.16 -15.73
CA GLY A 252 4.23 12.30 -16.83
C GLY A 252 5.12 11.11 -17.09
N GLY A 253 4.63 9.89 -16.90
CA GLY A 253 5.25 8.69 -17.44
C GLY A 253 5.17 8.61 -18.96
N VAL A 254 5.84 7.64 -19.53
CA VAL A 254 5.79 7.33 -20.97
C VAL A 254 4.46 6.69 -21.35
N LEU A 255 3.77 6.12 -20.37
CA LEU A 255 2.53 5.36 -20.52
C LEU A 255 1.30 6.18 -20.19
N ALA A 256 0.12 5.61 -20.45
CA ALA A 256 -1.14 6.19 -20.05
C ALA A 256 -1.33 6.02 -18.53
N ASP A 257 -0.82 6.96 -17.78
CA ASP A 257 -0.83 7.10 -16.34
C ASP A 257 -2.26 7.43 -15.84
N LEU A 258 -3.14 6.41 -15.83
CA LEU A 258 -4.55 6.59 -15.48
C LEU A 258 -4.82 6.24 -14.02
N PRO A 259 -5.29 7.21 -13.20
CA PRO A 259 -5.73 6.93 -11.84
C PRO A 259 -6.98 6.04 -11.84
N PHE A 260 -7.07 5.15 -10.86
CA PHE A 260 -8.25 4.33 -10.67
C PHE A 260 -8.70 4.23 -9.21
N VAL A 261 -9.98 3.92 -9.06
CA VAL A 261 -10.60 3.52 -7.80
C VAL A 261 -11.42 2.26 -8.07
N ASP A 262 -11.14 1.19 -7.32
CA ASP A 262 -11.86 -0.07 -7.35
C ASP A 262 -12.67 -0.25 -6.07
N ILE A 263 -13.92 -0.69 -6.20
CA ILE A 263 -14.82 -0.89 -5.07
C ILE A 263 -15.44 -2.28 -5.17
N VAL A 264 -15.19 -3.10 -4.15
CA VAL A 264 -15.67 -4.50 -4.07
C VAL A 264 -16.79 -4.62 -3.06
N ALA A 265 -17.88 -5.29 -3.44
CA ALA A 265 -18.98 -5.60 -2.54
C ALA A 265 -18.86 -7.02 -1.95
N GLU A 266 -19.18 -7.15 -0.66
CA GLU A 266 -19.35 -8.44 0.03
C GLU A 266 -20.76 -9.02 -0.18
N LYS A 267 -21.77 -8.16 -0.49
CA LYS A 267 -23.18 -8.55 -0.56
C LYS A 267 -23.81 -8.15 -1.88
N ASP A 268 -24.79 -8.98 -2.30
CA ASP A 268 -25.61 -8.68 -3.49
C ASP A 268 -26.44 -7.41 -3.30
N GLY A 269 -26.54 -6.62 -4.37
CA GLY A 269 -27.37 -5.42 -4.40
C GLY A 269 -26.80 -4.26 -3.58
N THR A 270 -25.52 -4.30 -3.22
CA THR A 270 -24.84 -3.19 -2.52
C THR A 270 -24.87 -1.94 -3.40
N THR A 271 -25.43 -0.85 -2.87
CA THR A 271 -25.41 0.44 -3.55
C THR A 271 -24.21 1.26 -3.09
N VAL A 272 -23.50 1.84 -4.06
CA VAL A 272 -22.33 2.70 -3.83
C VAL A 272 -22.65 4.08 -4.40
N THR A 273 -22.67 5.09 -3.55
CA THR A 273 -22.88 6.48 -3.94
C THR A 273 -21.58 7.25 -3.84
N ILE A 274 -21.16 7.85 -4.94
CA ILE A 274 -19.91 8.63 -5.02
C ILE A 274 -20.26 10.09 -5.30
N ASN A 275 -19.76 11.02 -4.47
CA ASN A 275 -19.75 12.45 -4.78
C ASN A 275 -18.35 12.80 -5.34
N PRO A 276 -18.18 12.83 -6.66
CA PRO A 276 -16.87 12.88 -7.27
C PRO A 276 -16.29 14.29 -7.31
N THR A 277 -14.99 14.42 -7.02
CA THR A 277 -14.21 15.68 -7.14
C THR A 277 -13.99 16.10 -8.59
N THR A 278 -13.97 15.14 -9.51
CA THR A 278 -13.94 15.32 -10.98
C THR A 278 -15.06 14.52 -11.61
N ALA A 279 -15.43 14.81 -12.85
CA ALA A 279 -16.50 14.05 -13.51
C ALA A 279 -16.05 12.60 -13.77
N ILE A 280 -16.88 11.62 -13.38
CA ILE A 280 -16.64 10.21 -13.70
C ILE A 280 -17.03 9.98 -15.17
N VAL A 281 -16.07 9.56 -15.99
CA VAL A 281 -16.30 9.08 -17.34
C VAL A 281 -16.86 7.66 -17.26
N GLY A 282 -18.04 7.44 -17.80
CA GLY A 282 -18.67 6.12 -17.80
C GLY A 282 -17.98 5.13 -18.73
N GLY A 283 -18.27 3.85 -18.51
CA GLY A 283 -17.74 2.74 -19.31
C GLY A 283 -18.73 1.58 -19.42
N THR A 284 -18.24 0.38 -19.69
CA THR A 284 -19.09 -0.79 -19.89
C THR A 284 -19.88 -1.14 -18.62
N GLY A 285 -21.21 -0.93 -18.66
CA GLY A 285 -22.08 -1.18 -17.49
C GLY A 285 -22.00 -0.13 -16.39
N VAL A 286 -21.17 0.90 -16.52
CA VAL A 286 -20.97 1.96 -15.54
C VAL A 286 -21.39 3.31 -16.13
N PRO A 287 -22.49 3.93 -15.65
CA PRO A 287 -22.91 5.25 -16.11
C PRO A 287 -21.94 6.35 -15.67
N ALA A 288 -21.86 7.42 -16.47
CA ALA A 288 -21.09 8.62 -16.13
C ALA A 288 -21.69 9.35 -14.92
N GLY A 289 -20.82 10.02 -14.14
CA GLY A 289 -21.18 10.82 -12.97
C GLY A 289 -20.68 12.26 -13.09
N PRO A 290 -21.55 13.29 -12.98
CA PRO A 290 -21.09 14.68 -13.02
C PRO A 290 -20.29 15.07 -11.78
N GLN A 291 -19.27 15.89 -11.95
CA GLN A 291 -18.49 16.48 -10.85
C GLN A 291 -19.41 17.13 -9.79
N GLY A 292 -19.13 16.85 -8.52
CA GLY A 292 -19.83 17.41 -7.36
C GLY A 292 -21.30 17.00 -7.26
N LYS A 293 -21.74 15.96 -7.97
CA LYS A 293 -23.10 15.42 -7.87
C LYS A 293 -23.05 13.94 -7.52
N PRO A 294 -23.67 13.54 -6.40
CA PRO A 294 -23.74 12.14 -6.02
C PRO A 294 -24.31 11.27 -7.15
N THR A 295 -23.58 10.24 -7.50
CA THR A 295 -23.98 9.23 -8.49
C THR A 295 -23.96 7.87 -7.82
N THR A 296 -25.01 7.08 -8.00
CA THR A 296 -25.17 5.78 -7.35
C THR A 296 -25.02 4.65 -8.35
N TYR A 297 -24.22 3.67 -7.99
CA TYR A 297 -23.97 2.41 -8.68
C TYR A 297 -24.51 1.24 -7.84
N THR A 298 -24.77 0.11 -8.46
CA THR A 298 -25.17 -1.12 -7.75
C THR A 298 -24.29 -2.27 -8.21
N ILE A 299 -23.71 -2.98 -7.25
CA ILE A 299 -22.84 -4.14 -7.48
C ILE A 299 -23.25 -5.31 -6.58
N ASN A 300 -22.93 -6.52 -7.00
CA ASN A 300 -23.20 -7.75 -6.25
C ASN A 300 -21.93 -8.28 -5.56
N ALA A 301 -22.10 -9.26 -4.70
CA ALA A 301 -21.01 -9.92 -3.99
C ALA A 301 -19.90 -10.38 -4.95
N GLY A 302 -18.66 -10.03 -4.65
CA GLY A 302 -17.46 -10.34 -5.45
C GLY A 302 -17.31 -9.53 -6.73
N GLN A 303 -18.24 -8.62 -7.05
CA GLN A 303 -18.06 -7.69 -8.16
C GLN A 303 -17.20 -6.49 -7.77
N VAL A 304 -16.44 -6.00 -8.74
CA VAL A 304 -15.62 -4.80 -8.66
C VAL A 304 -16.25 -3.71 -9.51
N LEU A 305 -16.61 -2.58 -8.91
CA LEU A 305 -16.85 -1.33 -9.65
C LEU A 305 -15.49 -0.69 -9.88
N GLN A 306 -14.96 -0.84 -11.09
CA GLN A 306 -13.69 -0.25 -11.50
C GLN A 306 -13.91 1.09 -12.20
N LEU A 307 -13.26 2.14 -11.69
CA LEU A 307 -13.34 3.50 -12.20
C LEU A 307 -11.93 3.96 -12.62
N VAL A 308 -11.54 3.68 -13.85
CA VAL A 308 -10.30 4.18 -14.45
C VAL A 308 -10.60 5.49 -15.17
N GLN A 309 -9.92 6.56 -14.81
CA GLN A 309 -10.25 7.92 -15.22
C GLN A 309 -9.04 8.64 -15.81
N ASN A 310 -9.26 9.75 -16.52
CA ASN A 310 -8.16 10.63 -16.95
C ASN A 310 -7.74 11.61 -15.84
N ASP A 311 -8.69 11.98 -14.99
CA ASP A 311 -8.48 12.92 -13.89
C ASP A 311 -8.65 12.19 -12.55
N PRO A 312 -7.83 12.47 -11.52
CA PRO A 312 -7.90 11.84 -10.21
C PRO A 312 -9.27 12.00 -9.54
N LEU A 313 -9.74 10.95 -8.90
CA LEU A 313 -10.92 10.97 -8.02
C LEU A 313 -10.57 11.25 -6.56
N ASP A 314 -9.32 11.58 -6.26
CA ASP A 314 -8.86 11.89 -4.90
C ASP A 314 -9.78 12.87 -4.17
N GLY A 315 -10.04 12.57 -2.91
CA GLY A 315 -10.93 13.38 -2.07
C GLY A 315 -12.42 13.19 -2.35
N SER A 316 -12.80 12.41 -3.37
CA SER A 316 -14.21 12.05 -3.61
C SER A 316 -14.77 11.26 -2.42
N ILE A 317 -16.02 11.54 -2.06
CA ILE A 317 -16.68 10.86 -0.95
C ILE A 317 -17.43 9.65 -1.45
N ILE A 318 -17.14 8.49 -0.88
CA ILE A 318 -17.77 7.21 -1.19
C ILE A 318 -18.62 6.78 0.01
N GLN A 319 -19.89 6.46 -0.22
CA GLN A 319 -20.77 5.86 0.77
C GLN A 319 -21.51 4.68 0.16
N SER A 320 -21.57 3.56 0.92
CA SER A 320 -22.26 2.35 0.50
C SER A 320 -23.37 1.94 1.47
N SER A 321 -24.32 1.12 0.99
CA SER A 321 -25.39 0.55 1.85
C SER A 321 -24.89 -0.55 2.77
N ASP A 322 -23.88 -1.29 2.34
CA ASP A 322 -23.21 -2.38 3.06
C ASP A 322 -21.71 -2.16 3.03
N PRO A 323 -20.93 -2.79 3.92
CA PRO A 323 -19.46 -2.67 3.88
C PRO A 323 -18.88 -3.05 2.51
N VAL A 324 -17.89 -2.27 2.06
CA VAL A 324 -17.17 -2.48 0.81
C VAL A 324 -15.67 -2.38 1.03
N GLY A 325 -14.87 -3.07 0.20
CA GLY A 325 -13.45 -2.81 0.08
C GLY A 325 -13.21 -1.74 -0.97
N VAL A 326 -12.24 -0.86 -0.74
CA VAL A 326 -11.86 0.20 -1.68
C VAL A 326 -10.37 0.12 -1.93
N TRP A 327 -9.96 0.10 -3.20
CA TRP A 327 -8.57 0.22 -3.63
C TRP A 327 -8.41 1.49 -4.44
N GLY A 328 -7.23 2.05 -4.38
CA GLY A 328 -6.84 3.16 -5.22
C GLY A 328 -5.44 2.97 -5.76
N GLY A 329 -5.19 3.45 -6.96
CA GLY A 329 -3.92 3.25 -7.62
C GLY A 329 -3.83 3.94 -8.97
N LYS A 330 -2.88 3.46 -9.77
CA LYS A 330 -2.66 3.89 -11.15
C LYS A 330 -2.28 2.73 -12.05
N THR A 331 -2.75 2.78 -13.30
CA THR A 331 -2.43 1.77 -14.31
C THR A 331 -0.94 1.79 -14.69
N SER A 332 -0.30 2.93 -14.47
CA SER A 332 1.12 3.20 -14.62
C SER A 332 1.45 4.39 -13.72
N LEU A 333 2.50 4.34 -12.96
CA LEU A 333 2.88 5.34 -11.98
C LEU A 333 4.30 5.83 -12.23
N SER A 334 4.45 7.12 -12.47
CA SER A 334 5.73 7.81 -12.55
C SER A 334 5.77 8.97 -11.57
N ILE A 335 6.81 9.08 -10.76
CA ILE A 335 6.97 10.13 -9.75
C ILE A 335 8.32 10.79 -9.92
N ASP A 336 8.34 12.07 -10.30
CA ASP A 336 9.49 12.96 -10.44
C ASP A 336 10.55 12.54 -11.48
N SER A 337 10.55 11.32 -11.96
CA SER A 337 11.42 10.84 -13.05
C SER A 337 10.83 9.59 -13.71
N CYS A 338 11.43 9.12 -14.79
CA CYS A 338 11.24 7.78 -15.35
C CYS A 338 11.72 6.72 -14.31
N CYS A 339 11.24 5.52 -14.24
CA CYS A 339 10.37 4.84 -15.18
C CYS A 339 9.03 4.54 -14.51
N ASP A 340 8.20 3.73 -15.14
CA ASP A 340 6.82 3.56 -14.70
C ASP A 340 6.67 2.21 -13.98
N ASP A 341 6.24 2.22 -12.71
CA ASP A 341 5.64 1.07 -12.03
C ASP A 341 4.11 1.12 -12.15
N SER A 342 3.38 0.15 -11.64
CA SER A 342 1.96 0.28 -11.33
C SER A 342 1.80 0.72 -9.87
N ALA A 343 0.57 0.96 -9.44
CA ALA A 343 0.33 1.19 -8.03
C ALA A 343 -1.08 0.76 -7.65
N HIS A 344 -1.23 0.06 -6.53
CA HIS A 344 -2.53 -0.21 -5.92
C HIS A 344 -2.38 -0.38 -4.41
N GLN A 345 -3.27 0.25 -3.66
CA GLN A 345 -3.35 0.11 -2.20
C GLN A 345 -4.79 -0.07 -1.78
N GLN A 346 -5.07 -1.02 -0.90
CA GLN A 346 -6.39 -1.09 -0.27
C GLN A 346 -6.51 0.00 0.79
N ILE A 347 -7.49 0.89 0.62
CA ILE A 347 -7.67 2.10 1.41
C ILE A 347 -8.51 1.81 2.66
N PRO A 348 -8.08 2.26 3.86
CA PRO A 348 -8.87 2.09 5.07
C PRO A 348 -10.14 2.97 5.05
N PRO A 349 -11.25 2.51 5.68
CA PRO A 349 -12.46 3.31 5.81
C PRO A 349 -12.23 4.54 6.69
N VAL A 350 -13.05 5.59 6.52
CA VAL A 350 -12.95 6.85 7.29
C VAL A 350 -12.83 6.60 8.78
N ARG A 351 -13.58 5.64 9.34
CA ARG A 351 -13.55 5.31 10.77
C ARG A 351 -12.18 4.83 11.29
N ALA A 352 -11.31 4.36 10.40
CA ALA A 352 -9.95 3.91 10.70
C ALA A 352 -8.87 4.96 10.36
N LEU A 353 -9.24 6.13 9.84
CA LEU A 353 -8.29 7.22 9.62
C LEU A 353 -7.91 7.88 10.95
N GLY A 354 -6.62 8.18 11.10
CA GLY A 354 -6.07 8.79 12.30
C GLY A 354 -6.24 10.30 12.36
N SER A 355 -6.09 10.82 13.57
CA SER A 355 -5.85 12.24 13.85
C SER A 355 -4.38 12.52 14.13
N GLU A 356 -3.50 11.53 14.07
CA GLU A 356 -2.06 11.64 14.23
C GLU A 356 -1.35 10.57 13.39
N TYR A 357 -0.26 10.96 12.72
CA TYR A 357 0.58 10.09 11.91
C TYR A 357 2.05 10.35 12.16
N VAL A 358 2.86 9.30 12.00
CA VAL A 358 4.32 9.34 12.07
C VAL A 358 4.88 9.02 10.69
N GLY A 359 5.41 10.03 10.02
CA GLY A 359 6.02 9.87 8.70
C GLY A 359 7.49 9.51 8.82
N VAL A 360 7.85 8.32 8.37
CA VAL A 360 9.24 7.85 8.25
C VAL A 360 9.37 7.17 6.90
N ARG A 361 10.21 7.71 6.02
CA ARG A 361 10.47 7.12 4.70
C ARG A 361 11.41 5.91 4.79
N TYR A 362 11.49 5.12 3.71
CA TYR A 362 12.53 4.12 3.51
C TYR A 362 13.95 4.72 3.62
N ARG A 363 14.99 3.89 3.70
CA ARG A 363 16.38 4.36 3.69
C ARG A 363 16.76 5.00 2.34
N ASN A 364 17.85 5.73 2.29
CA ASN A 364 18.40 6.17 1.01
C ASN A 364 18.75 4.97 0.12
N ARG A 365 18.33 4.98 -1.13
CA ARG A 365 18.72 3.95 -2.11
C ARG A 365 20.20 4.02 -2.43
N TYR A 366 20.76 5.22 -2.40
CA TYR A 366 22.19 5.49 -2.60
C TYR A 366 22.80 6.09 -1.33
N ALA A 367 23.89 5.48 -0.83
CA ALA A 367 24.44 5.73 0.50
C ALA A 367 24.80 7.20 0.83
N ASN A 368 25.13 8.00 -0.19
CA ASN A 368 25.58 9.39 0.00
C ASN A 368 24.61 10.42 -0.60
N ILE A 369 23.41 10.01 -0.95
CA ILE A 369 22.38 10.87 -1.54
C ILE A 369 21.17 10.87 -0.63
N GLU A 370 20.85 12.04 -0.08
CA GLU A 370 19.67 12.23 0.76
C GLU A 370 18.44 12.37 -0.12
N GLU A 371 17.53 11.43 -0.02
CA GLU A 371 16.28 11.46 -0.75
C GLU A 371 15.21 12.28 -0.01
N SER A 372 14.43 13.04 -0.75
CA SER A 372 13.30 13.80 -0.26
C SER A 372 12.04 13.45 -1.05
N PRO A 373 11.47 12.25 -0.82
CA PRO A 373 10.31 11.79 -1.57
C PRO A 373 9.05 12.56 -1.22
N PRO A 374 8.03 12.51 -2.10
CA PRO A 374 6.74 13.11 -1.82
C PRO A 374 5.96 12.38 -0.72
N TRP A 375 5.12 13.15 -0.04
CA TRP A 375 4.09 12.71 0.90
C TRP A 375 2.77 13.33 0.49
N ARG A 376 1.68 12.60 0.66
CA ARG A 376 0.35 13.08 0.35
C ARG A 376 -0.56 13.00 1.58
N ILE A 377 -1.38 14.04 1.74
CA ILE A 377 -2.36 14.15 2.83
C ILE A 377 -3.71 14.48 2.23
N ILE A 378 -4.77 13.81 2.70
CA ILE A 378 -6.15 14.09 2.27
C ILE A 378 -7.03 14.31 3.50
N GLY A 379 -7.73 15.45 3.56
CA GLY A 379 -8.63 15.77 4.65
C GLY A 379 -9.92 14.95 4.61
N ALA A 380 -10.30 14.36 5.73
CA ALA A 380 -11.58 13.66 5.89
C ALA A 380 -12.60 14.44 6.72
N ALA A 381 -12.28 15.68 7.10
CA ALA A 381 -13.19 16.58 7.79
C ALA A 381 -12.89 18.03 7.42
N ASN A 382 -13.93 18.89 7.48
CA ASN A 382 -13.74 20.34 7.31
C ASN A 382 -13.12 20.97 8.56
N GLY A 383 -12.28 22.01 8.36
CA GLY A 383 -11.69 22.77 9.45
C GLY A 383 -10.62 21.99 10.22
N THR A 384 -9.99 21.02 9.60
CA THR A 384 -8.83 20.29 10.15
C THR A 384 -7.65 21.25 10.25
N VAL A 385 -7.09 21.42 11.44
CA VAL A 385 -5.89 22.21 11.72
C VAL A 385 -4.76 21.28 12.07
N LEU A 386 -3.64 21.37 11.35
CA LEU A 386 -2.51 20.47 11.49
C LEU A 386 -1.39 21.07 12.34
N THR A 387 -0.86 20.28 13.24
CA THR A 387 0.33 20.56 14.04
C THR A 387 1.44 19.59 13.66
N TRP A 388 2.66 20.10 13.51
CA TRP A 388 3.83 19.34 13.07
C TRP A 388 4.93 19.33 14.14
N ASP A 389 5.57 18.19 14.34
CA ASP A 389 6.73 18.03 15.22
C ASP A 389 7.88 17.37 14.44
N PRO A 390 9.08 18.00 14.31
CA PRO A 390 9.52 19.22 15.00
C PRO A 390 9.00 20.53 14.36
N SER A 391 8.67 20.51 13.09
CA SER A 391 8.14 21.64 12.32
C SER A 391 7.56 21.14 11.00
N PRO A 392 6.65 21.89 10.35
CA PRO A 392 6.14 21.47 9.06
C PRO A 392 7.28 21.39 8.02
N PRO A 393 7.36 20.30 7.24
CA PRO A 393 8.19 20.26 6.04
C PRO A 393 7.83 21.39 5.08
N SER A 394 8.75 21.75 4.19
CA SER A 394 8.48 22.80 3.20
C SER A 394 7.30 22.41 2.31
N GLY A 395 6.32 23.29 2.17
CA GLY A 395 5.09 23.03 1.41
C GLY A 395 4.02 22.21 2.14
N ALA A 396 4.30 21.70 3.34
CA ALA A 396 3.32 20.94 4.10
C ALA A 396 2.14 21.84 4.54
N PRO A 397 0.89 21.33 4.50
CA PRO A 397 -0.28 22.13 4.85
C PRO A 397 -0.36 22.34 6.36
N THR A 398 -0.96 23.47 6.78
CA THR A 398 -1.32 23.73 8.18
C THR A 398 -2.82 23.54 8.46
N THR A 399 -3.61 23.44 7.41
CA THR A 399 -5.07 23.19 7.49
C THR A 399 -5.50 22.31 6.32
N LEU A 400 -6.60 21.57 6.51
CA LEU A 400 -7.26 20.82 5.46
C LEU A 400 -8.78 21.03 5.52
N SER A 401 -9.38 21.03 4.35
CA SER A 401 -10.82 20.86 4.16
C SER A 401 -11.14 19.42 3.80
N LEU A 402 -12.40 19.03 3.92
CA LEU A 402 -12.89 17.73 3.47
C LEU A 402 -12.57 17.52 1.98
N GLY A 403 -11.95 16.38 1.64
CA GLY A 403 -11.54 16.01 0.30
C GLY A 403 -10.36 16.82 -0.24
N GLN A 404 -9.83 17.78 0.50
CA GLN A 404 -8.65 18.52 0.07
C GLN A 404 -7.42 17.63 0.08
N VAL A 405 -6.75 17.57 -1.07
CA VAL A 405 -5.44 16.92 -1.24
C VAL A 405 -4.34 17.96 -1.06
N ALA A 406 -3.31 17.62 -0.31
CA ALA A 406 -2.08 18.38 -0.20
C ALA A 406 -0.87 17.45 -0.34
N GLN A 407 0.20 17.97 -0.92
CA GLN A 407 1.42 17.25 -1.22
C GLN A 407 2.62 18.09 -0.84
N PHE A 408 3.64 17.43 -0.31
CA PHE A 408 4.91 18.06 0.06
C PHE A 408 6.03 17.02 0.04
N ASN A 409 7.27 17.46 -0.05
CA ASN A 409 8.42 16.58 0.03
C ASN A 409 9.07 16.65 1.41
N SER A 410 9.57 15.51 1.91
CA SER A 410 10.32 15.48 3.17
C SER A 410 11.38 14.39 3.15
N ASN A 411 12.60 14.77 3.52
CA ASN A 411 13.72 13.84 3.74
C ASN A 411 13.77 13.31 5.19
N GLY A 412 13.23 14.05 6.14
CA GLY A 412 13.29 13.72 7.56
C GLY A 412 11.99 13.14 8.11
N PRO A 413 12.06 12.46 9.24
CA PRO A 413 10.89 11.99 9.94
C PRO A 413 10.11 13.16 10.56
N PHE A 414 8.80 13.01 10.63
CA PHE A 414 7.89 13.99 11.24
C PHE A 414 6.72 13.31 11.95
N VAL A 415 6.11 14.03 12.88
CA VAL A 415 4.77 13.73 13.39
C VAL A 415 3.83 14.82 12.88
N VAL A 416 2.67 14.45 12.38
CA VAL A 416 1.59 15.37 12.03
C VAL A 416 0.34 14.99 12.77
N SER A 417 -0.32 15.95 13.42
CA SER A 417 -1.54 15.73 14.21
C SER A 417 -2.58 16.78 13.88
N SER A 418 -3.85 16.37 13.81
CA SER A 418 -4.99 17.28 13.85
C SER A 418 -5.40 17.55 15.30
N GLN A 419 -6.37 18.44 15.50
CA GLN A 419 -6.80 18.88 16.82
C GLN A 419 -7.49 17.78 17.65
N ASP A 420 -8.15 16.81 17.02
CA ASP A 420 -8.86 15.71 17.70
C ASP A 420 -9.33 14.62 16.70
N SER A 421 -9.94 13.55 17.22
CA SER A 421 -10.46 12.43 16.43
C SER A 421 -11.67 12.76 15.54
N ASN A 422 -12.28 13.96 15.65
CA ASN A 422 -13.34 14.39 14.73
C ASN A 422 -12.76 15.06 13.46
N HIS A 423 -11.45 15.19 13.40
CA HIS A 423 -10.73 15.75 12.25
C HIS A 423 -9.71 14.75 11.71
N PRO A 424 -10.15 13.53 11.32
CA PRO A 424 -9.27 12.54 10.74
C PRO A 424 -8.78 12.98 9.36
N PHE A 425 -7.67 12.42 8.94
CA PHE A 425 -7.09 12.63 7.61
C PHE A 425 -6.33 11.39 7.16
N TYR A 426 -6.06 11.27 5.88
CA TYR A 426 -5.29 10.18 5.29
C TYR A 426 -3.86 10.65 5.00
N VAL A 427 -2.89 9.75 5.10
CA VAL A 427 -1.48 10.01 4.73
C VAL A 427 -0.93 8.85 3.92
N SER A 428 -0.22 9.15 2.83
CA SER A 428 0.60 8.19 2.10
C SER A 428 2.05 8.65 1.97
N ALA A 429 2.96 7.67 1.96
CA ALA A 429 4.36 7.84 1.64
C ALA A 429 4.61 7.35 0.21
N HIS A 430 5.60 7.94 -0.47
CA HIS A 430 5.91 7.60 -1.86
C HIS A 430 7.41 7.31 -2.04
N MET A 431 7.73 6.54 -3.06
CA MET A 431 9.06 6.43 -3.64
C MET A 431 9.04 7.11 -5.01
N THR A 432 10.10 7.83 -5.37
CA THR A 432 10.25 8.44 -6.69
C THR A 432 10.76 7.43 -7.70
N GLY A 433 10.58 7.71 -8.97
CA GLY A 433 11.20 6.98 -10.06
C GLY A 433 12.69 6.77 -9.87
N ALA A 434 13.23 5.76 -10.53
CA ALA A 434 14.59 5.27 -10.30
C ALA A 434 15.68 6.32 -10.58
N GLU A 435 15.45 7.19 -11.54
CA GLU A 435 16.46 8.16 -12.03
C GLU A 435 16.59 9.40 -11.15
N GLN A 436 15.55 9.75 -10.38
CA GLN A 436 15.49 11.02 -9.61
C GLN A 436 16.69 11.26 -8.71
N PHE A 437 17.21 10.21 -8.10
CA PHE A 437 18.35 10.30 -7.18
C PHE A 437 19.54 9.44 -7.63
N ASP A 438 19.50 8.89 -8.84
CA ASP A 438 20.57 8.02 -9.36
C ASP A 438 21.80 8.83 -9.78
N PRO A 439 22.96 8.69 -9.11
CA PRO A 439 24.15 9.45 -9.44
C PRO A 439 24.81 9.02 -10.76
N GLY A 440 24.45 7.85 -11.28
CA GLY A 440 24.93 7.32 -12.56
C GLY A 440 24.09 7.75 -13.74
N PHE A 441 22.86 8.17 -13.49
CA PHE A 441 21.96 8.64 -14.54
C PHE A 441 22.43 9.99 -15.11
N VAL A 442 22.49 10.10 -16.42
CA VAL A 442 22.80 11.35 -17.13
C VAL A 442 21.73 11.58 -18.18
N ASP A 443 20.89 12.59 -17.93
CA ASP A 443 19.93 13.08 -18.93
C ASP A 443 20.67 13.61 -20.17
N GLY A 444 20.65 12.83 -21.25
CA GLY A 444 21.21 13.16 -22.54
C GLY A 444 20.16 13.63 -23.56
N GLY A 445 18.92 13.78 -23.13
CA GLY A 445 17.77 14.12 -23.96
C GLY A 445 17.32 12.93 -24.82
N MET A 446 17.91 12.71 -25.99
CA MET A 446 17.60 11.55 -26.84
C MET A 446 18.56 10.36 -26.63
N THR A 447 19.53 10.48 -25.77
CA THR A 447 20.55 9.46 -25.48
C THR A 447 20.92 9.53 -24.00
N ASP A 448 19.99 9.13 -23.15
CA ASP A 448 20.23 9.04 -21.71
C ASP A 448 21.27 7.95 -21.42
N VAL A 449 22.09 8.18 -20.42
CA VAL A 449 22.99 7.15 -19.88
C VAL A 449 22.27 6.52 -18.71
N PRO A 450 21.87 5.24 -18.79
CA PRO A 450 21.22 4.55 -17.69
C PRO A 450 22.12 4.55 -16.45
N GLY A 451 21.50 4.76 -15.30
CA GLY A 451 22.16 4.61 -14.02
C GLY A 451 22.04 3.18 -13.47
N ASP A 452 22.04 3.06 -12.15
CA ASP A 452 21.87 1.79 -11.43
C ASP A 452 20.42 1.27 -11.49
N GLY A 453 19.43 2.13 -11.79
CA GLY A 453 18.01 1.77 -11.90
C GLY A 453 17.46 1.21 -10.59
N ARG A 454 17.82 1.81 -9.46
CA ARG A 454 17.55 1.31 -8.13
C ARG A 454 16.19 1.76 -7.62
N GLY A 455 15.23 0.81 -7.54
CA GLY A 455 13.84 1.06 -7.20
C GLY A 455 13.08 1.77 -8.31
N ASP A 456 11.81 2.05 -8.09
CA ASP A 456 10.97 2.89 -8.96
C ASP A 456 9.80 3.49 -8.16
N ALA A 457 8.85 4.12 -8.87
CA ALA A 457 7.74 4.81 -8.26
C ALA A 457 6.80 3.84 -7.51
N GLU A 458 6.48 4.17 -6.27
CA GLU A 458 5.54 3.40 -5.46
C GLU A 458 4.83 4.31 -4.45
N PHE A 459 3.64 3.94 -3.98
CA PHE A 459 3.01 4.58 -2.85
C PHE A 459 2.52 3.56 -1.82
N VAL A 460 2.46 3.98 -0.56
CA VAL A 460 2.01 3.12 0.53
C VAL A 460 1.19 3.89 1.55
N ASN A 461 0.12 3.27 2.07
CA ASN A 461 -0.64 3.81 3.18
C ASN A 461 0.24 3.96 4.43
N VAL A 462 0.23 5.12 5.07
CA VAL A 462 0.83 5.30 6.40
C VAL A 462 -0.20 4.92 7.46
N ILE A 463 0.15 3.94 8.29
CA ILE A 463 -0.74 3.49 9.37
C ILE A 463 -0.62 4.46 10.56
N PRO A 464 -1.72 5.01 11.07
CA PRO A 464 -1.68 5.87 12.25
C PRO A 464 -1.30 5.08 13.50
N PRO A 465 -0.58 5.67 14.47
CA PRO A 465 -0.14 4.96 15.68
C PRO A 465 -1.26 4.32 16.51
N ALA A 466 -2.48 4.84 16.42
CA ALA A 466 -3.66 4.25 17.06
C ALA A 466 -4.07 2.89 16.47
N GLU A 467 -3.57 2.56 15.28
CA GLU A 467 -3.81 1.30 14.56
C GLU A 467 -2.58 0.36 14.58
N TYR A 468 -1.54 0.67 15.33
CA TYR A 468 -0.39 -0.21 15.49
C TYR A 468 -0.76 -1.48 16.26
N ILE A 469 -0.11 -2.60 15.94
CA ILE A 469 -0.30 -3.89 16.58
C ILE A 469 1.02 -4.41 17.18
N PRO A 470 0.97 -5.35 18.16
CA PRO A 470 2.19 -5.80 18.84
C PRO A 470 2.95 -6.92 18.13
N SER A 471 2.40 -7.49 17.05
CA SER A 471 3.08 -8.57 16.31
C SER A 471 2.59 -8.67 14.89
N TYR A 472 3.51 -9.06 14.00
CA TYR A 472 3.27 -9.22 12.57
C TYR A 472 3.86 -10.54 12.07
N VAL A 473 3.17 -11.20 11.13
CA VAL A 473 3.72 -12.23 10.25
C VAL A 473 3.51 -11.74 8.83
N PHE A 474 4.61 -11.61 8.07
CA PHE A 474 4.59 -11.04 6.73
C PHE A 474 5.54 -11.80 5.81
N PHE A 475 5.48 -11.50 4.52
CA PHE A 475 6.30 -12.13 3.50
C PHE A 475 6.94 -11.05 2.62
N THR A 476 8.26 -11.11 2.45
CA THR A 476 8.98 -10.25 1.51
C THR A 476 9.32 -11.05 0.26
N ASP A 477 9.06 -10.48 -0.92
CA ASP A 477 9.27 -11.18 -2.19
C ASP A 477 10.75 -11.57 -2.35
N PRO A 478 11.05 -12.87 -2.44
CA PRO A 478 12.44 -13.37 -2.51
C PRO A 478 13.12 -13.11 -3.86
N THR A 479 12.42 -12.50 -4.81
CA THR A 479 13.00 -12.12 -6.10
C THR A 479 13.63 -10.72 -6.10
N TYR A 480 13.37 -9.91 -5.07
CA TYR A 480 13.94 -8.56 -4.95
C TYR A 480 15.29 -8.59 -4.22
N PRO A 481 16.33 -7.92 -4.75
CA PRO A 481 17.68 -7.95 -4.18
C PRO A 481 17.88 -7.07 -2.95
N GLU A 482 16.96 -6.14 -2.71
CA GLU A 482 16.99 -5.22 -1.58
C GLU A 482 15.62 -5.11 -0.92
N THR A 483 15.61 -5.20 0.44
CA THR A 483 14.39 -5.05 1.24
C THR A 483 14.69 -4.34 2.54
N ASP A 484 14.04 -3.20 2.75
CA ASP A 484 14.13 -2.33 3.94
C ASP A 484 12.84 -2.39 4.75
N LEU A 485 12.95 -2.60 6.04
CA LEU A 485 11.85 -2.47 6.99
C LEU A 485 11.94 -1.11 7.70
N VAL A 486 10.88 -0.33 7.61
CA VAL A 486 10.71 0.88 8.41
C VAL A 486 9.87 0.55 9.64
N ILE A 487 10.44 0.69 10.83
CA ILE A 487 9.80 0.32 12.10
C ILE A 487 9.65 1.57 12.97
N VAL A 488 8.42 1.82 13.46
CA VAL A 488 8.09 2.95 14.35
C VAL A 488 7.49 2.41 15.63
N ARG A 489 8.05 2.78 16.80
CA ARG A 489 7.52 2.38 18.11
C ARG A 489 7.05 3.58 18.93
N THR A 490 6.09 3.33 19.81
CA THR A 490 5.47 4.34 20.67
C THR A 490 5.95 4.19 22.11
N SER A 491 6.27 5.31 22.75
CA SER A 491 6.63 5.34 24.18
C SER A 491 5.39 5.07 25.05
N GLY A 492 5.47 4.05 25.91
CA GLY A 492 4.47 3.77 26.94
C GLY A 492 4.87 4.32 28.31
N SER A 493 4.12 3.98 29.36
CA SER A 493 4.42 4.39 30.74
C SER A 493 5.78 3.89 31.27
N GLY A 494 6.33 2.83 30.67
CA GLY A 494 7.64 2.25 30.98
C GLY A 494 8.75 2.67 30.01
N GLY A 495 8.49 3.61 29.10
CA GLY A 495 9.37 3.95 28.00
C GLY A 495 9.08 3.14 26.74
N PHE A 496 10.06 2.98 25.89
CA PHE A 496 9.96 2.23 24.64
C PHE A 496 10.18 0.73 24.88
N ALA A 497 9.27 -0.10 24.40
CA ALA A 497 9.41 -1.55 24.44
C ALA A 497 10.38 -2.03 23.35
N ASP A 498 11.09 -3.13 23.64
CA ASP A 498 11.95 -3.77 22.66
C ASP A 498 11.12 -4.41 21.53
N VAL A 499 11.62 -4.32 20.32
CA VAL A 499 11.07 -4.96 19.12
C VAL A 499 12.03 -6.06 18.68
N THR A 500 11.52 -7.26 18.47
CA THR A 500 12.29 -8.45 18.12
C THR A 500 11.87 -8.99 16.74
N LEU A 501 12.82 -9.07 15.84
CA LEU A 501 12.68 -9.69 14.52
C LEU A 501 13.25 -11.11 14.54
N ASP A 502 12.55 -12.08 13.99
CA ASP A 502 12.89 -13.52 14.06
C ASP A 502 14.33 -13.85 13.62
N CYS A 503 14.83 -13.21 12.58
CA CYS A 503 16.16 -13.46 12.02
C CYS A 503 17.27 -12.60 12.65
N ALA A 504 16.92 -11.45 13.29
CA ALA A 504 17.89 -10.47 13.80
C ALA A 504 17.92 -10.37 15.34
N GLY A 505 16.91 -10.91 16.04
CA GLY A 505 16.74 -10.70 17.47
C GLY A 505 16.24 -9.29 17.78
N THR A 506 16.61 -8.75 18.95
CA THR A 506 16.19 -7.40 19.36
C THR A 506 16.84 -6.33 18.50
N LEU A 507 15.99 -5.51 17.88
CA LEU A 507 16.43 -4.42 17.00
C LEU A 507 17.03 -3.27 17.79
N SER A 508 17.97 -2.56 17.16
CA SER A 508 18.71 -1.42 17.72
C SER A 508 18.77 -0.27 16.71
N GLY A 509 19.53 0.78 17.00
CA GLY A 509 19.68 1.91 16.07
C GLY A 509 18.50 2.87 16.06
N TRP A 510 17.72 2.89 17.14
CA TRP A 510 16.56 3.75 17.29
C TRP A 510 16.93 5.23 17.32
N ALA A 511 16.18 6.03 16.55
CA ALA A 511 16.27 7.47 16.50
C ALA A 511 14.92 8.11 16.83
N PRO A 512 14.89 9.28 17.51
CA PRO A 512 13.63 9.94 17.83
C PRO A 512 12.94 10.47 16.59
N VAL A 513 11.59 10.48 16.61
CA VAL A 513 10.76 11.23 15.68
C VAL A 513 10.20 12.45 16.39
N GLY A 514 10.52 13.64 15.86
CA GLY A 514 10.14 14.90 16.49
C GLY A 514 10.89 15.18 17.80
N THR A 515 10.29 16.02 18.61
CA THR A 515 10.86 16.53 19.88
C THR A 515 10.08 16.09 21.11
N SER A 516 8.92 15.49 20.93
CA SER A 516 8.01 15.08 22.01
C SER A 516 8.50 13.90 22.84
N GLY A 517 9.44 13.09 22.32
CA GLY A 517 9.87 11.83 22.94
C GLY A 517 8.80 10.73 22.92
N LYS A 518 7.74 10.90 22.11
CA LYS A 518 6.64 9.95 22.01
C LYS A 518 6.95 8.81 21.03
N TYR A 519 7.76 9.06 20.02
CA TYR A 519 8.05 8.11 18.95
C TYR A 519 9.54 7.96 18.70
N GLU A 520 9.94 6.73 18.38
CA GLU A 520 11.23 6.38 17.81
C GLU A 520 11.04 5.50 16.58
N TYR A 521 11.99 5.58 15.67
CA TYR A 521 12.04 4.71 14.49
C TYR A 521 13.41 4.06 14.35
N THR A 522 13.43 2.94 13.64
CA THR A 522 14.63 2.35 13.07
C THR A 522 14.34 1.84 11.67
N ARG A 523 15.38 1.65 10.87
CA ARG A 523 15.31 0.96 9.59
C ARG A 523 16.17 -0.29 9.69
N PHE A 524 15.72 -1.37 9.08
CA PHE A 524 16.43 -2.63 9.09
C PHE A 524 16.40 -3.27 7.71
N ASP A 525 17.55 -3.35 7.09
CA ASP A 525 17.70 -4.06 5.82
C ASP A 525 17.69 -5.56 6.04
N LEU A 526 16.69 -6.28 5.52
CA LEU A 526 16.70 -7.74 5.48
C LEU A 526 17.77 -8.24 4.51
N VAL A 527 17.79 -7.63 3.32
CA VAL A 527 18.78 -7.88 2.27
C VAL A 527 19.19 -6.56 1.62
N THR A 528 20.44 -6.50 1.15
CA THR A 528 21.00 -5.35 0.43
C THR A 528 21.79 -5.79 -0.80
N GLY A 529 22.00 -4.86 -1.75
CA GLY A 529 22.77 -5.11 -2.96
C GLY A 529 22.21 -6.29 -3.76
N ASN A 530 23.04 -7.25 -4.11
CA ASN A 530 22.60 -8.45 -4.81
C ASN A 530 22.30 -9.59 -3.83
N PHE A 531 21.15 -9.55 -3.16
CA PHE A 531 20.67 -10.56 -2.18
C PHE A 531 21.64 -10.82 -1.03
N GLN A 532 22.33 -9.78 -0.54
CA GLN A 532 23.19 -9.92 0.64
C GLN A 532 22.36 -9.80 1.91
N GLY A 533 22.13 -10.92 2.58
CA GLY A 533 21.38 -10.96 3.82
C GLY A 533 22.10 -10.29 4.99
N THR A 534 21.38 -9.58 5.84
CA THR A 534 21.89 -8.98 7.06
C THR A 534 21.91 -10.03 8.18
N GLY A 535 23.09 -10.49 8.56
CA GLY A 535 23.24 -11.57 9.55
C GLY A 535 22.65 -12.89 9.05
N SER A 536 21.59 -13.38 9.69
CA SER A 536 20.84 -14.57 9.25
C SER A 536 19.55 -14.23 8.48
N CYS A 537 19.28 -12.95 8.25
CA CYS A 537 18.07 -12.50 7.54
C CYS A 537 18.23 -12.67 6.03
N ASN A 538 17.12 -12.97 5.36
CA ASN A 538 16.93 -12.97 3.93
C ASN A 538 15.49 -12.59 3.63
N ASN A 539 15.10 -12.47 2.36
CA ASN A 539 13.69 -12.38 1.98
C ASN A 539 12.94 -13.69 2.27
N GLY A 540 11.62 -13.59 2.29
CA GLY A 540 10.72 -14.67 2.56
C GLY A 540 9.78 -14.37 3.74
N ARG A 541 9.41 -15.42 4.48
CA ARG A 541 8.55 -15.32 5.64
C ARG A 541 9.30 -14.74 6.84
N HIS A 542 8.70 -13.75 7.51
CA HIS A 542 9.20 -13.15 8.74
C HIS A 542 8.14 -13.04 9.82
N SER A 543 8.59 -12.96 11.07
CA SER A 543 7.79 -12.53 12.20
C SER A 543 8.53 -11.49 13.03
N ILE A 544 7.81 -10.45 13.43
CA ILE A 544 8.33 -9.36 14.26
C ILE A 544 7.34 -9.07 15.39
N SER A 545 7.83 -8.86 16.61
CA SER A 545 6.97 -8.69 17.78
C SER A 545 7.56 -7.79 18.84
N SER A 546 6.68 -7.22 19.68
CA SER A 546 7.00 -6.40 20.84
C SER A 546 5.95 -6.60 21.93
N SER A 547 6.27 -6.19 23.16
CA SER A 547 5.28 -6.13 24.25
C SER A 547 4.33 -4.92 24.18
N ALA A 548 4.59 -3.98 23.25
CA ALA A 548 3.75 -2.82 22.99
C ALA A 548 3.49 -2.69 21.48
N PRO A 549 2.40 -2.02 21.06
CA PRO A 549 2.13 -1.78 19.64
C PRO A 549 3.22 -0.96 18.96
N PHE A 550 3.52 -1.29 17.71
CA PHE A 550 4.46 -0.60 16.84
C PHE A 550 4.01 -0.73 15.38
N GLY A 551 4.52 0.12 14.49
CA GLY A 551 4.21 0.08 13.05
C GLY A 551 5.37 -0.51 12.27
N VAL A 552 5.06 -1.21 11.17
CA VAL A 552 6.04 -1.77 10.23
C VAL A 552 5.57 -1.50 8.81
N THR A 553 6.45 -0.95 7.97
CA THR A 553 6.27 -0.84 6.53
C THR A 553 7.40 -1.60 5.84
N VAL A 554 7.04 -2.43 4.88
CA VAL A 554 7.97 -3.18 4.02
C VAL A 554 8.21 -2.39 2.74
N TRP A 555 9.46 -2.26 2.34
CA TRP A 555 9.88 -1.70 1.07
C TRP A 555 10.86 -2.67 0.41
N GLY A 556 10.55 -3.11 -0.81
CA GLY A 556 11.44 -3.92 -1.63
C GLY A 556 11.73 -3.20 -2.95
N TRP A 557 12.95 -3.28 -3.43
CA TRP A 557 13.31 -2.70 -4.72
C TRP A 557 14.45 -3.44 -5.40
N GLY A 558 14.53 -3.26 -6.70
CA GLY A 558 15.55 -3.83 -7.55
C GLY A 558 16.74 -2.90 -7.82
N SER A 559 17.72 -3.40 -8.53
CA SER A 559 18.91 -2.65 -8.97
C SER A 559 19.70 -3.38 -10.04
N ALA A 560 20.60 -2.68 -10.72
CA ALA A 560 21.57 -3.26 -11.66
C ALA A 560 22.53 -4.29 -11.03
N ALA A 561 22.59 -4.39 -9.71
CA ALA A 561 23.41 -5.40 -9.02
C ALA A 561 23.04 -6.84 -9.38
N THR A 562 21.81 -7.09 -9.86
CA THR A 562 21.34 -8.41 -10.33
C THR A 562 21.68 -8.69 -11.80
N GLY A 563 22.06 -7.69 -12.55
CA GLY A 563 22.31 -7.74 -13.99
C GLY A 563 21.55 -6.62 -14.72
N GLU A 564 21.92 -6.37 -15.97
CA GLU A 564 21.27 -5.38 -16.83
C GLU A 564 20.14 -6.01 -17.63
N GLU A 565 19.24 -5.19 -18.13
CA GLU A 565 18.10 -5.58 -18.97
C GLU A 565 18.55 -6.48 -20.15
N GLY A 566 17.80 -7.57 -20.36
CA GLY A 566 18.14 -8.58 -21.37
C GLY A 566 19.20 -9.60 -20.95
N MET A 567 19.76 -9.51 -19.76
CA MET A 567 20.82 -10.36 -19.21
C MET A 567 20.30 -11.34 -18.16
N GLY A 568 19.48 -12.26 -18.51
CA GLY A 568 19.06 -13.33 -17.59
C GLY A 568 18.12 -12.85 -16.47
N PHE A 569 18.50 -12.99 -15.21
CA PHE A 569 17.76 -12.48 -14.06
C PHE A 569 18.22 -11.04 -13.75
N TYR A 570 17.32 -10.07 -13.86
CA TYR A 570 17.58 -8.68 -13.52
C TYR A 570 16.37 -8.05 -12.82
N THR A 571 16.58 -6.94 -12.11
CA THR A 571 15.56 -6.30 -11.28
C THR A 571 15.64 -4.76 -11.29
N GLN A 572 16.16 -4.17 -12.35
CA GLN A 572 16.20 -2.71 -12.47
C GLN A 572 14.78 -2.13 -12.59
N TYR A 573 14.58 -0.92 -12.10
CA TYR A 573 13.36 -0.13 -12.28
C TYR A 573 12.10 -0.82 -11.73
N VAL A 574 12.19 -1.42 -10.54
CA VAL A 574 11.06 -2.06 -9.88
C VAL A 574 11.06 -1.82 -8.38
N SER A 575 9.88 -1.64 -7.81
CA SER A 575 9.68 -1.56 -6.36
C SER A 575 8.32 -2.10 -5.94
N TYR A 576 8.17 -2.36 -4.65
CA TYR A 576 6.89 -2.61 -4.02
C TYR A 576 6.93 -2.13 -2.57
N ALA A 577 5.77 -1.76 -2.04
CA ALA A 577 5.65 -1.43 -0.63
C ALA A 577 4.26 -1.76 -0.08
N TYR A 578 4.22 -2.16 1.19
CA TYR A 578 2.97 -2.34 1.91
C TYR A 578 3.18 -2.23 3.43
N PRO A 579 2.16 -1.82 4.21
CA PRO A 579 2.20 -1.93 5.66
C PRO A 579 2.12 -3.41 6.05
N ALA A 580 2.98 -3.87 6.97
CA ALA A 580 2.95 -5.28 7.40
C ALA A 580 1.66 -5.66 8.15
N GLY A 581 0.85 -4.69 8.55
CA GLY A 581 -0.44 -4.88 9.18
C GLY A 581 -0.95 -3.63 9.90
N ALA A 582 -2.21 -3.67 10.30
CA ALA A 582 -2.90 -2.61 11.05
C ALA A 582 -4.06 -3.19 11.85
N ALA A 583 -4.47 -2.53 12.94
CA ALA A 583 -5.65 -2.94 13.69
C ALA A 583 -6.95 -2.70 12.91
N VAL A 584 -7.00 -1.67 12.07
CA VAL A 584 -8.16 -1.20 11.28
C VAL A 584 -9.43 -1.06 12.13
N ALA A 585 -9.26 -0.57 13.34
CA ALA A 585 -10.33 -0.35 14.29
C ALA A 585 -11.12 0.94 14.00
N GLY A 586 -12.25 1.13 14.63
CA GLY A 586 -12.95 2.43 14.61
C GLY A 586 -12.31 3.38 15.61
N ILE A 587 -11.32 4.16 15.20
CA ILE A 587 -10.61 5.13 16.05
C ILE A 587 -11.21 6.54 16.00
N ASN A 588 -12.19 6.75 15.14
CA ASN A 588 -13.02 7.95 15.08
C ASN A 588 -14.49 7.60 14.78
N GLN A 589 -15.39 8.58 14.90
CA GLN A 589 -16.83 8.42 14.66
C GLN A 589 -17.33 9.28 13.48
N VAL A 590 -16.41 9.77 12.66
CA VAL A 590 -16.74 10.64 11.53
C VAL A 590 -17.43 9.83 10.44
N VAL A 591 -18.56 10.35 9.96
CA VAL A 591 -19.27 9.87 8.78
C VAL A 591 -19.46 11.05 7.84
N ILE A 592 -18.99 10.90 6.62
CA ILE A 592 -19.02 11.94 5.60
C ILE A 592 -20.17 11.60 4.64
N PRO A 593 -21.25 12.40 4.62
CA PRO A 593 -22.32 12.18 3.65
C PRO A 593 -21.85 12.52 2.22
N PRO A 594 -22.28 11.78 1.19
CA PRO A 594 -21.92 12.05 -0.20
C PRO A 594 -22.76 13.20 -0.79
N THR A 595 -23.29 14.10 0.04
CA THR A 595 -24.08 15.25 -0.38
C THR A 595 -23.28 16.54 -0.17
N ASN A 596 -23.39 17.46 -1.13
CA ASN A 596 -22.87 18.81 -0.92
C ASN A 596 -23.70 19.48 0.17
N ASN A 597 -23.07 19.88 1.28
CA ASN A 597 -23.65 20.76 2.28
C ASN A 597 -23.68 22.20 1.76
#